data_c78906e4dc2395cfa168467ee74f17da
#
_entry.id   c78906e4dc2395cfa168467ee74f17da
#
_cell.length_a   1.000
_cell.length_b   1.000
_cell.length_c   1.000
_cell.angle_alpha   90.00
_cell.angle_beta   90.00
_cell.angle_gamma   90.00
#
_symmetry.space_group_name_H-M   'P 1'
#
loop_
_entity.id
_entity.type
_entity.pdbx_description
1 polymer ?
#
loop_
_entity_poly.entity_id
_entity_poly.type
_entity_poly.pdbx_seq_one_letter_code
_entity_poly.pdbx_strand_id
1 'polypeptide(L)'
;MEDTRSARFAMACAAWAEKWFPDSWVFAVAGIFIVVAAALAIGVPARQVSAAFGKGFWSLIPFTMQMAFVVIGGYVVASSRPATRLIERLAQVPRTGRTAVAWVALISMMASLLNWGLSLVFGGLLVKALARRTDIKMDYRAAGAAAYLGLGAVWALGLSSSAAQLQANKASLPSSLLAITGVIPFTDTIFLWQSGLMLLILIVVSLMIAYMTAPGEAHARDAAHCEVDTREDAHHEIAKPTRPGEWPEYSPVLIIFLVLLGIGWMIDEFSTKPAIQAISGLNTYNLIFLTVGALLHWRPRSFLNAVARAVPTTTGVLIQFPLYGSIAALMTDVKDAGGHTLAHHVSTFFVQVASHDTFALLMGVYSAVLGFFIPSGGGKWIIEAPYVMQVANDLKYHLGWTVQIYNAAEALPNLINPFYMLPLLGVLGLKARDLIGFTFVQMLVHIPLVLFLLWFLGRTLPYVPAVIP
;
A
#
# COMPACT_ATOMS: atom_id res chain seq x y z
N MET A 1 -17.55 -18.49 23.43
CA MET A 1 -16.09 -18.73 23.58
C MET A 1 -15.47 -17.53 24.28
N GLU A 2 -14.73 -17.75 25.38
CA GLU A 2 -14.02 -16.66 26.05
C GLU A 2 -12.95 -16.05 25.13
N ASP A 3 -12.67 -14.75 25.34
CA ASP A 3 -11.64 -14.05 24.58
C ASP A 3 -10.25 -14.61 24.91
N THR A 4 -9.45 -14.80 23.89
CA THR A 4 -8.04 -15.17 24.05
C THR A 4 -7.27 -14.01 24.72
N ARG A 5 -6.14 -14.31 25.36
CA ARG A 5 -5.27 -13.26 25.92
C ARG A 5 -4.82 -12.26 24.84
N SER A 6 -4.57 -12.74 23.63
CA SER A 6 -4.22 -11.89 22.47
C SER A 6 -5.37 -11.00 22.03
N ALA A 7 -6.61 -11.47 22.04
CA ALA A 7 -7.78 -10.64 21.74
C ALA A 7 -7.97 -9.52 22.78
N ARG A 8 -7.81 -9.85 24.08
CA ARG A 8 -7.85 -8.85 25.16
C ARG A 8 -6.75 -7.80 25.01
N PHE A 9 -5.53 -8.21 24.67
CA PHE A 9 -4.42 -7.30 24.43
C PHE A 9 -4.69 -6.39 23.22
N ALA A 10 -5.16 -6.95 22.10
CA ALA A 10 -5.51 -6.17 20.91
C ALA A 10 -6.64 -5.14 21.19
N MET A 11 -7.67 -5.54 21.95
CA MET A 11 -8.74 -4.62 22.38
C MET A 11 -8.21 -3.49 23.28
N ALA A 12 -7.26 -3.78 24.18
CA ALA A 12 -6.62 -2.76 25.00
C ALA A 12 -5.79 -1.77 24.14
N CYS A 13 -5.04 -2.28 23.15
CA CYS A 13 -4.34 -1.45 22.18
C CYS A 13 -5.30 -0.62 21.33
N ALA A 14 -6.43 -1.18 20.90
CA ALA A 14 -7.46 -0.45 20.17
C ALA A 14 -8.06 0.68 21.01
N ALA A 15 -8.41 0.40 22.26
CA ALA A 15 -8.94 1.41 23.18
C ALA A 15 -7.91 2.52 23.47
N TRP A 16 -6.63 2.17 23.58
CA TRP A 16 -5.56 3.15 23.70
C TRP A 16 -5.44 4.02 22.44
N ALA A 17 -5.47 3.40 21.25
CA ALA A 17 -5.40 4.11 19.98
C ALA A 17 -6.61 5.03 19.76
N GLU A 18 -7.83 4.56 20.08
CA GLU A 18 -9.04 5.38 20.03
C GLU A 18 -8.90 6.68 20.87
N LYS A 19 -8.23 6.60 22.01
CA LYS A 19 -8.05 7.72 22.94
C LYS A 19 -6.93 8.67 22.52
N TRP A 20 -5.81 8.16 22.01
CA TRP A 20 -4.58 8.93 21.85
C TRP A 20 -4.17 9.21 20.41
N PHE A 21 -4.73 8.48 19.43
CA PHE A 21 -4.34 8.63 18.03
C PHE A 21 -5.13 9.78 17.37
N PRO A 22 -4.45 10.83 16.92
CA PRO A 22 -5.10 11.92 16.20
C PRO A 22 -5.50 11.50 14.78
N ASP A 23 -6.13 12.39 14.05
CA ASP A 23 -6.38 12.21 12.62
C ASP A 23 -5.08 12.07 11.83
N SER A 24 -5.13 11.33 10.73
CA SER A 24 -3.98 11.05 9.86
C SER A 24 -3.27 12.31 9.34
N TRP A 25 -4.02 13.39 9.11
CA TRP A 25 -3.47 14.68 8.70
C TRP A 25 -2.51 15.27 9.73
N VAL A 26 -2.79 15.10 11.03
CA VAL A 26 -1.92 15.57 12.14
C VAL A 26 -0.55 14.89 12.07
N PHE A 27 -0.49 13.59 11.72
CA PHE A 27 0.78 12.88 11.55
C PHE A 27 1.60 13.43 10.37
N ALA A 28 0.94 13.77 9.26
CA ALA A 28 1.62 14.39 8.12
C ALA A 28 2.27 15.73 8.52
N VAL A 29 1.52 16.58 9.23
CA VAL A 29 2.04 17.88 9.70
C VAL A 29 3.12 17.72 10.77
N ALA A 30 2.96 16.79 11.71
CA ALA A 30 3.99 16.47 12.70
C ALA A 30 5.28 15.97 12.05
N GLY A 31 5.17 15.12 11.01
CA GLY A 31 6.32 14.69 10.21
C GLY A 31 7.04 15.87 9.55
N ILE A 32 6.28 16.80 8.95
CA ILE A 32 6.86 18.04 8.38
C ILE A 32 7.58 18.84 9.47
N PHE A 33 6.95 19.03 10.64
CA PHE A 33 7.54 19.76 11.76
C PHE A 33 8.88 19.16 12.19
N ILE A 34 8.93 17.82 12.36
CA ILE A 34 10.16 17.10 12.76
C ILE A 34 11.26 17.31 11.72
N VAL A 35 10.94 17.15 10.43
CA VAL A 35 11.93 17.27 9.35
C VAL A 35 12.39 18.73 9.18
N VAL A 36 11.50 19.70 9.31
CA VAL A 36 11.86 21.13 9.31
C VAL A 36 12.77 21.45 10.48
N ALA A 37 12.43 21.01 11.70
CA ALA A 37 13.27 21.23 12.87
C ALA A 37 14.67 20.60 12.69
N ALA A 38 14.74 19.38 12.15
CA ALA A 38 16.01 18.73 11.86
C ALA A 38 16.82 19.47 10.79
N ALA A 39 16.19 19.93 9.70
CA ALA A 39 16.87 20.71 8.66
C ALA A 39 17.44 22.04 9.20
N LEU A 40 16.66 22.75 10.03
CA LEU A 40 17.14 23.98 10.69
C LEU A 40 18.28 23.69 11.68
N ALA A 41 18.21 22.58 12.41
CA ALA A 41 19.25 22.18 13.37
C ALA A 41 20.61 21.87 12.71
N ILE A 42 20.62 21.34 11.48
CA ILE A 42 21.85 21.15 10.70
C ILE A 42 22.31 22.42 9.96
N GLY A 43 21.65 23.57 10.20
CA GLY A 43 22.05 24.89 9.68
C GLY A 43 21.48 25.24 8.30
N VAL A 44 20.44 24.53 7.81
CA VAL A 44 19.79 24.92 6.55
C VAL A 44 19.03 26.24 6.74
N PRO A 45 19.21 27.26 5.88
CA PRO A 45 18.51 28.53 5.98
C PRO A 45 16.97 28.36 5.86
N ALA A 46 16.21 29.03 6.71
CA ALA A 46 14.73 28.93 6.72
C ALA A 46 14.08 29.24 5.38
N ARG A 47 14.67 30.16 4.58
CA ARG A 47 14.20 30.45 3.21
C ARG A 47 14.31 29.23 2.30
N GLN A 48 15.39 28.45 2.39
CA GLN A 48 15.55 27.22 1.59
C GLN A 48 14.55 26.15 2.04
N VAL A 49 14.33 26.03 3.35
CA VAL A 49 13.32 25.11 3.92
C VAL A 49 11.93 25.43 3.37
N SER A 50 11.49 26.70 3.40
CA SER A 50 10.18 27.11 2.87
C SER A 50 10.07 26.91 1.36
N ALA A 51 11.14 27.17 0.61
CA ALA A 51 11.15 26.95 -0.84
C ALA A 51 11.07 25.45 -1.18
N ALA A 52 11.81 24.60 -0.47
CA ALA A 52 11.78 23.16 -0.64
C ALA A 52 10.42 22.58 -0.29
N PHE A 53 9.79 23.06 0.80
CA PHE A 53 8.43 22.69 1.15
C PHE A 53 7.45 22.94 -0.02
N GLY A 54 7.40 24.15 -0.56
CA GLY A 54 6.49 24.50 -1.65
C GLY A 54 6.78 23.72 -2.93
N LYS A 55 8.05 23.59 -3.32
CA LYS A 55 8.47 22.79 -4.48
C LYS A 55 8.09 21.32 -4.31
N GLY A 56 8.37 20.77 -3.14
CA GLY A 56 8.09 19.37 -2.81
C GLY A 56 6.59 19.07 -2.84
N PHE A 57 5.75 19.99 -2.36
CA PHE A 57 4.29 19.85 -2.39
C PHE A 57 3.79 19.60 -3.83
N TRP A 58 4.27 20.36 -4.79
CA TRP A 58 3.85 20.24 -6.18
C TRP A 58 4.53 19.10 -6.94
N SER A 59 5.67 18.62 -6.49
CA SER A 59 6.44 17.58 -7.18
C SER A 59 5.72 16.24 -7.25
N LEU A 60 4.89 15.91 -6.24
CA LEU A 60 4.15 14.65 -6.18
C LEU A 60 2.75 14.69 -6.80
N ILE A 61 2.33 15.79 -7.43
CA ILE A 61 0.99 15.85 -8.04
C ILE A 61 0.74 14.73 -9.07
N PRO A 62 1.66 14.45 -10.02
CA PRO A 62 1.45 13.33 -10.95
C PRO A 62 1.28 12.00 -10.24
N PHE A 63 2.12 11.71 -9.25
CA PHE A 63 2.02 10.50 -8.44
C PHE A 63 0.75 10.46 -7.59
N THR A 64 0.35 11.58 -7.01
CA THR A 64 -0.92 11.72 -6.27
C THR A 64 -2.11 11.35 -7.16
N MET A 65 -2.14 11.84 -8.38
CA MET A 65 -3.19 11.51 -9.34
C MET A 65 -3.15 10.03 -9.74
N GLN A 66 -1.97 9.46 -9.97
CA GLN A 66 -1.82 8.03 -10.24
C GLN A 66 -2.37 7.18 -9.10
N MET A 67 -2.09 7.54 -7.85
CA MET A 67 -2.60 6.84 -6.67
C MET A 67 -4.12 7.02 -6.51
N ALA A 68 -4.65 8.20 -6.78
CA ALA A 68 -6.10 8.42 -6.81
C ALA A 68 -6.76 7.51 -7.87
N PHE A 69 -6.18 7.36 -9.06
CA PHE A 69 -6.67 6.44 -10.08
C PHE A 69 -6.54 4.96 -9.69
N VAL A 70 -5.51 4.56 -8.93
CA VAL A 70 -5.43 3.20 -8.37
C VAL A 70 -6.64 2.91 -7.48
N VAL A 71 -6.99 3.86 -6.61
CA VAL A 71 -8.15 3.73 -5.71
C VAL A 71 -9.45 3.72 -6.49
N ILE A 72 -9.64 4.69 -7.40
CA ILE A 72 -10.85 4.80 -8.24
C ILE A 72 -11.01 3.55 -9.10
N GLY A 73 -9.96 3.12 -9.80
CA GLY A 73 -9.98 1.94 -10.66
C GLY A 73 -10.28 0.67 -9.87
N GLY A 74 -9.64 0.49 -8.71
CA GLY A 74 -9.91 -0.62 -7.79
C GLY A 74 -11.36 -0.62 -7.31
N TYR A 75 -11.90 0.56 -6.90
CA TYR A 75 -13.28 0.71 -6.46
C TYR A 75 -14.27 0.37 -7.58
N VAL A 76 -14.05 0.92 -8.77
CA VAL A 76 -14.92 0.69 -9.93
C VAL A 76 -14.97 -0.80 -10.29
N VAL A 77 -13.84 -1.49 -10.33
CA VAL A 77 -13.80 -2.94 -10.56
C VAL A 77 -14.52 -3.70 -9.44
N ALA A 78 -14.21 -3.40 -8.18
CA ALA A 78 -14.76 -4.09 -7.02
C ALA A 78 -16.27 -3.85 -6.83
N SER A 79 -16.78 -2.68 -7.22
CA SER A 79 -18.21 -2.33 -7.14
C SER A 79 -19.04 -2.80 -8.35
N SER A 80 -18.41 -3.44 -9.33
CA SER A 80 -19.10 -4.01 -10.47
C SER A 80 -19.98 -5.21 -10.07
N ARG A 81 -21.07 -5.47 -10.81
CA ARG A 81 -21.95 -6.60 -10.55
C ARG A 81 -21.25 -7.96 -10.48
N PRO A 82 -20.30 -8.31 -11.38
CA PRO A 82 -19.56 -9.56 -11.27
C PRO A 82 -18.69 -9.64 -10.00
N ALA A 83 -18.01 -8.56 -9.64
CA ALA A 83 -17.19 -8.51 -8.42
C ALA A 83 -18.06 -8.59 -7.17
N THR A 84 -19.20 -7.89 -7.13
CA THR A 84 -20.15 -7.97 -6.02
C THR A 84 -20.67 -9.40 -5.82
N ARG A 85 -21.03 -10.10 -6.91
CA ARG A 85 -21.44 -11.51 -6.82
C ARG A 85 -20.34 -12.41 -6.28
N LEU A 86 -19.08 -12.16 -6.67
CA LEU A 86 -17.93 -12.88 -6.12
C LEU A 86 -17.76 -12.58 -4.62
N ILE A 87 -17.81 -11.31 -4.22
CA ILE A 87 -17.75 -10.88 -2.83
C ILE A 87 -18.86 -11.54 -1.99
N GLU A 88 -20.10 -11.54 -2.48
CA GLU A 88 -21.23 -12.19 -1.81
C GLU A 88 -21.01 -13.68 -1.63
N ARG A 89 -20.47 -14.40 -2.63
CA ARG A 89 -20.10 -15.81 -2.51
C ARG A 89 -18.97 -16.01 -1.50
N LEU A 90 -17.92 -15.20 -1.53
CA LEU A 90 -16.83 -15.27 -0.58
C LEU A 90 -17.29 -14.96 0.85
N ALA A 91 -18.27 -14.06 1.01
CA ALA A 91 -18.86 -13.73 2.29
C ALA A 91 -19.66 -14.89 2.91
N GLN A 92 -20.07 -15.90 2.14
CA GLN A 92 -20.80 -17.08 2.68
C GLN A 92 -19.85 -18.16 3.26
N VAL A 93 -18.54 -18.09 2.99
CA VAL A 93 -17.59 -19.14 3.40
C VAL A 93 -17.38 -19.20 4.92
N PRO A 94 -17.15 -18.08 5.64
CA PRO A 94 -16.91 -18.13 7.07
C PRO A 94 -18.16 -18.52 7.87
N ARG A 95 -17.94 -19.25 8.97
CA ARG A 95 -19.03 -19.70 9.87
C ARG A 95 -19.04 -19.04 11.24
N THR A 96 -17.97 -18.33 11.60
CA THR A 96 -17.83 -17.61 12.88
C THR A 96 -17.19 -16.25 12.66
N GLY A 97 -17.34 -15.31 13.61
CA GLY A 97 -16.73 -13.99 13.51
C GLY A 97 -15.21 -14.02 13.38
N ARG A 98 -14.53 -14.92 14.12
CA ARG A 98 -13.07 -15.07 14.04
C ARG A 98 -12.60 -15.64 12.70
N THR A 99 -13.30 -16.65 12.17
CA THR A 99 -13.00 -17.19 10.84
C THR A 99 -13.28 -16.17 9.74
N ALA A 100 -14.27 -15.29 9.92
CA ALA A 100 -14.55 -14.20 8.99
C ALA A 100 -13.39 -13.17 8.95
N VAL A 101 -12.86 -12.78 10.11
CA VAL A 101 -11.68 -11.90 10.19
C VAL A 101 -10.47 -12.51 9.48
N ALA A 102 -10.13 -13.77 9.78
CA ALA A 102 -9.03 -14.47 9.11
C ALA A 102 -9.25 -14.63 7.59
N TRP A 103 -10.49 -14.90 7.18
CA TRP A 103 -10.85 -15.02 5.76
C TRP A 103 -10.67 -13.71 5.01
N VAL A 104 -11.10 -12.58 5.60
CA VAL A 104 -10.85 -11.23 5.06
C VAL A 104 -9.36 -10.99 4.89
N ALA A 105 -8.54 -11.32 5.91
CA ALA A 105 -7.09 -11.20 5.85
C ALA A 105 -6.51 -11.98 4.65
N LEU A 106 -6.91 -13.25 4.50
CA LEU A 106 -6.43 -14.11 3.40
C LEU A 106 -6.76 -13.50 2.04
N ILE A 107 -8.04 -13.17 1.81
CA ILE A 107 -8.49 -12.65 0.52
C ILE A 107 -7.83 -11.30 0.21
N SER A 108 -7.69 -10.41 1.20
CA SER A 108 -7.02 -9.12 1.01
C SER A 108 -5.54 -9.29 0.70
N MET A 109 -4.83 -10.18 1.39
CA MET A 109 -3.41 -10.45 1.10
C MET A 109 -3.24 -11.04 -0.30
N MET A 110 -4.07 -12.01 -0.70
CA MET A 110 -4.01 -12.59 -2.05
C MET A 110 -4.31 -11.56 -3.15
N ALA A 111 -5.32 -10.69 -2.94
CA ALA A 111 -5.62 -9.61 -3.87
C ALA A 111 -4.48 -8.59 -3.98
N SER A 112 -3.76 -8.33 -2.88
CA SER A 112 -2.66 -7.38 -2.81
C SER A 112 -1.43 -7.84 -3.60
N LEU A 113 -1.22 -9.14 -3.78
CA LEU A 113 -0.14 -9.66 -4.63
C LEU A 113 -0.32 -9.25 -6.09
N LEU A 114 -1.56 -9.04 -6.51
CA LEU A 114 -1.88 -8.50 -7.83
C LEU A 114 -1.85 -6.97 -7.79
N ASN A 115 -2.59 -6.36 -6.84
CA ASN A 115 -2.74 -4.92 -6.74
C ASN A 115 -3.14 -4.50 -5.32
N TRP A 116 -2.31 -3.66 -4.70
CA TRP A 116 -2.57 -3.17 -3.36
C TRP A 116 -3.86 -2.31 -3.26
N GLY A 117 -4.18 -1.49 -4.28
CA GLY A 117 -5.39 -0.66 -4.29
C GLY A 117 -6.66 -1.50 -4.44
N LEU A 118 -6.64 -2.51 -5.34
CA LEU A 118 -7.72 -3.49 -5.44
C LEU A 118 -7.94 -4.20 -4.10
N SER A 119 -6.86 -4.62 -3.44
CA SER A 119 -6.92 -5.30 -2.15
C SER A 119 -7.69 -4.49 -1.10
N LEU A 120 -7.40 -3.20 -0.98
CA LEU A 120 -8.06 -2.32 0.00
C LEU A 120 -9.57 -2.20 -0.25
N VAL A 121 -9.95 -1.98 -1.51
CA VAL A 121 -11.36 -1.78 -1.86
C VAL A 121 -12.12 -3.10 -1.80
N PHE A 122 -11.58 -4.16 -2.41
CA PHE A 122 -12.20 -5.48 -2.41
C PHE A 122 -12.33 -6.05 -0.99
N GLY A 123 -11.28 -5.93 -0.17
CA GLY A 123 -11.29 -6.30 1.23
C GLY A 123 -12.31 -5.52 2.04
N GLY A 124 -12.38 -4.20 1.86
CA GLY A 124 -13.37 -3.34 2.51
C GLY A 124 -14.81 -3.70 2.15
N LEU A 125 -15.09 -3.95 0.87
CA LEU A 125 -16.41 -4.40 0.41
C LEU A 125 -16.75 -5.80 0.93
N LEU A 126 -15.76 -6.71 1.05
CA LEU A 126 -15.97 -8.03 1.66
C LEU A 126 -16.30 -7.89 3.16
N VAL A 127 -15.65 -7.01 3.88
CA VAL A 127 -15.99 -6.69 5.29
C VAL A 127 -17.43 -6.21 5.41
N LYS A 128 -17.86 -5.28 4.55
CA LYS A 128 -19.25 -4.80 4.52
C LYS A 128 -20.25 -5.91 4.19
N ALA A 129 -19.93 -6.80 3.24
CA ALA A 129 -20.75 -7.93 2.90
C ALA A 129 -20.91 -8.92 4.07
N LEU A 130 -19.82 -9.19 4.79
CA LEU A 130 -19.84 -10.02 6.00
C LEU A 130 -20.61 -9.36 7.15
N ALA A 131 -20.49 -8.03 7.31
CA ALA A 131 -21.20 -7.28 8.34
C ALA A 131 -22.74 -7.27 8.16
N ARG A 132 -23.24 -7.53 6.95
CA ARG A 132 -24.69 -7.70 6.67
C ARG A 132 -25.24 -9.06 7.09
N ARG A 133 -24.38 -10.04 7.38
CA ARG A 133 -24.79 -11.35 7.85
C ARG A 133 -25.20 -11.30 9.31
N THR A 134 -26.39 -11.80 9.61
CA THR A 134 -26.97 -11.84 10.97
C THR A 134 -26.64 -13.12 11.72
N ASP A 135 -26.18 -14.15 11.00
CA ASP A 135 -25.85 -15.47 11.55
C ASP A 135 -24.44 -15.57 12.14
N ILE A 136 -23.59 -14.57 11.91
CA ILE A 136 -22.24 -14.46 12.49
C ILE A 136 -22.06 -13.12 13.18
N LYS A 137 -21.42 -13.14 14.37
CA LYS A 137 -21.03 -11.92 15.09
C LYS A 137 -19.54 -11.65 14.88
N MET A 138 -19.24 -10.72 13.99
CA MET A 138 -17.89 -10.33 13.61
C MET A 138 -17.57 -8.94 14.18
N ASP A 139 -16.40 -8.75 14.76
CA ASP A 139 -15.91 -7.39 15.09
C ASP A 139 -15.54 -6.66 13.81
N TYR A 140 -16.23 -5.55 13.54
CA TYR A 140 -16.08 -4.79 12.29
C TYR A 140 -14.72 -4.12 12.18
N ARG A 141 -14.12 -3.69 13.30
CA ARG A 141 -12.80 -3.06 13.35
C ARG A 141 -11.69 -4.06 13.11
N ALA A 142 -11.78 -5.23 13.76
CA ALA A 142 -10.84 -6.34 13.54
C ALA A 142 -10.88 -6.82 12.09
N ALA A 143 -12.08 -6.90 11.48
CA ALA A 143 -12.23 -7.23 10.07
C ALA A 143 -11.68 -6.13 9.15
N GLY A 144 -11.87 -4.86 9.50
CA GLY A 144 -11.25 -3.73 8.81
C GLY A 144 -9.71 -3.79 8.85
N ALA A 145 -9.15 -4.08 10.02
CA ALA A 145 -7.71 -4.29 10.19
C ALA A 145 -7.21 -5.49 9.36
N ALA A 146 -7.98 -6.57 9.29
CA ALA A 146 -7.69 -7.73 8.46
C ALA A 146 -7.71 -7.40 6.95
N ALA A 147 -8.66 -6.59 6.50
CA ALA A 147 -8.72 -6.10 5.12
C ALA A 147 -7.50 -5.25 4.75
N TYR A 148 -6.89 -4.60 5.72
CA TYR A 148 -5.69 -3.81 5.52
C TYR A 148 -4.41 -4.63 5.36
N LEU A 149 -4.35 -5.89 5.83
CA LEU A 149 -3.13 -6.70 5.82
C LEU A 149 -2.58 -6.96 4.42
N GLY A 150 -3.39 -6.88 3.38
CA GLY A 150 -2.91 -6.92 2.00
C GLY A 150 -1.85 -5.85 1.75
N LEU A 151 -2.18 -4.58 1.98
CA LEU A 151 -1.23 -3.47 1.86
C LEU A 151 -0.27 -3.41 3.06
N GLY A 152 -0.75 -3.64 4.26
CA GLY A 152 0.06 -3.48 5.48
C GLY A 152 1.19 -4.51 5.63
N ALA A 153 1.04 -5.73 5.10
CA ALA A 153 1.99 -6.81 5.39
C ALA A 153 2.71 -7.39 4.17
N VAL A 154 2.04 -7.51 2.99
CA VAL A 154 2.56 -8.35 1.89
C VAL A 154 2.64 -7.70 0.51
N TRP A 155 2.05 -6.52 0.30
CA TRP A 155 1.98 -5.85 -1.01
C TRP A 155 3.35 -5.69 -1.69
N ALA A 156 4.37 -5.40 -0.88
CA ALA A 156 5.71 -5.14 -1.35
C ALA A 156 6.43 -6.40 -1.88
N LEU A 157 5.87 -7.57 -1.64
CA LEU A 157 6.35 -8.86 -2.14
C LEU A 157 5.55 -9.36 -3.35
N GLY A 158 4.57 -8.59 -3.82
CA GLY A 158 3.74 -8.88 -4.97
C GLY A 158 4.07 -8.05 -6.21
N LEU A 159 3.28 -8.24 -7.28
CA LEU A 159 3.46 -7.57 -8.58
C LEU A 159 3.36 -6.04 -8.49
N SER A 160 2.65 -5.51 -7.50
CA SER A 160 2.53 -4.06 -7.28
C SER A 160 3.62 -3.46 -6.38
N SER A 161 4.70 -4.20 -6.11
CA SER A 161 5.89 -3.70 -5.40
C SER A 161 6.55 -2.56 -6.18
N SER A 162 6.46 -1.34 -5.66
CA SER A 162 6.95 -0.15 -6.37
C SER A 162 8.47 -0.16 -6.57
N ALA A 163 9.25 -0.61 -5.58
CA ALA A 163 10.71 -0.65 -5.70
C ALA A 163 11.16 -1.73 -6.69
N ALA A 164 10.55 -2.92 -6.65
CA ALA A 164 10.85 -3.98 -7.62
C ALA A 164 10.45 -3.56 -9.05
N GLN A 165 9.30 -2.88 -9.21
CA GLN A 165 8.87 -2.35 -10.50
C GLN A 165 9.82 -1.29 -11.05
N LEU A 166 10.25 -0.33 -10.20
CA LEU A 166 11.23 0.68 -10.59
C LEU A 166 12.54 0.04 -11.02
N GLN A 167 13.03 -0.91 -10.23
CA GLN A 167 14.32 -1.56 -10.48
C GLN A 167 14.32 -2.46 -11.73
N ALA A 168 13.16 -3.03 -12.08
CA ALA A 168 12.99 -3.85 -13.27
C ALA A 168 12.82 -3.04 -14.57
N ASN A 169 12.67 -1.72 -14.50
CA ASN A 169 12.37 -0.88 -15.66
C ASN A 169 13.45 0.17 -15.89
N LYS A 170 14.30 -0.01 -16.93
CA LYS A 170 15.36 0.93 -17.31
C LYS A 170 14.88 2.38 -17.47
N ALA A 171 13.70 2.58 -18.05
CA ALA A 171 13.14 3.92 -18.29
C ALA A 171 12.69 4.63 -17.00
N SER A 172 12.45 3.89 -15.93
CA SER A 172 12.00 4.44 -14.63
C SER A 172 13.16 4.67 -13.66
N LEU A 173 14.35 4.10 -13.95
CA LEU A 173 15.51 4.23 -13.09
C LEU A 173 16.23 5.57 -13.33
N PRO A 174 16.56 6.31 -12.26
CA PRO A 174 17.52 7.41 -12.34
C PRO A 174 18.87 6.91 -12.91
N SER A 175 19.52 7.73 -13.74
CA SER A 175 20.80 7.36 -14.36
C SER A 175 21.88 7.01 -13.34
N SER A 176 21.91 7.69 -12.19
CA SER A 176 22.82 7.39 -11.08
C SER A 176 22.61 5.99 -10.51
N LEU A 177 21.37 5.56 -10.35
CA LEU A 177 21.06 4.23 -9.83
C LEU A 177 21.32 3.16 -10.89
N LEU A 178 20.95 3.42 -12.14
CA LEU A 178 21.22 2.51 -13.26
C LEU A 178 22.73 2.20 -13.41
N ALA A 179 23.61 3.19 -13.18
CA ALA A 179 25.05 3.03 -13.19
C ALA A 179 25.60 2.15 -12.05
N ILE A 180 24.86 2.01 -10.95
CA ILE A 180 25.26 1.19 -9.80
C ILE A 180 24.73 -0.23 -9.90
N THR A 181 23.46 -0.39 -10.28
CA THR A 181 22.75 -1.67 -10.19
C THR A 181 22.47 -2.32 -11.52
N GLY A 182 22.51 -1.58 -12.62
CA GLY A 182 21.84 -2.03 -13.84
C GLY A 182 20.34 -2.20 -13.62
N VAL A 183 19.71 -2.99 -14.48
CA VAL A 183 18.31 -3.41 -14.36
C VAL A 183 18.25 -4.73 -13.59
N ILE A 184 17.45 -4.77 -12.51
CA ILE A 184 17.24 -5.98 -11.73
C ILE A 184 15.83 -6.51 -12.01
N PRO A 185 15.69 -7.65 -12.72
CA PRO A 185 14.38 -8.18 -13.09
C PRO A 185 13.63 -8.75 -11.86
N PHE A 186 12.33 -9.02 -12.04
CA PHE A 186 11.50 -9.63 -10.99
C PHE A 186 11.98 -11.02 -10.58
N THR A 187 12.65 -11.75 -11.46
CA THR A 187 13.28 -13.06 -11.16
C THR A 187 14.31 -12.97 -10.05
N ASP A 188 14.98 -11.83 -9.93
CA ASP A 188 16.03 -11.58 -8.96
C ASP A 188 15.53 -10.80 -7.73
N THR A 189 14.23 -10.52 -7.65
CA THR A 189 13.57 -9.82 -6.54
C THR A 189 12.37 -10.61 -6.02
N ILE A 190 11.15 -10.27 -6.44
CA ILE A 190 9.90 -10.84 -5.91
C ILE A 190 9.72 -12.33 -6.27
N PHE A 191 10.33 -12.81 -7.33
CA PHE A 191 10.26 -14.23 -7.74
C PHE A 191 11.43 -15.08 -7.26
N LEU A 192 12.32 -14.55 -6.44
CA LEU A 192 13.25 -15.39 -5.69
C LEU A 192 12.49 -16.38 -4.81
N TRP A 193 12.95 -17.62 -4.67
CA TRP A 193 12.30 -18.60 -3.80
C TRP A 193 12.31 -18.14 -2.34
N GLN A 194 13.33 -17.38 -1.94
CA GLN A 194 13.43 -16.74 -0.61
C GLN A 194 12.29 -15.74 -0.39
N SER A 195 11.98 -14.93 -1.40
CA SER A 195 10.85 -14.00 -1.37
C SER A 195 9.52 -14.74 -1.26
N GLY A 196 9.37 -15.84 -2.02
CA GLY A 196 8.19 -16.71 -1.96
C GLY A 196 8.01 -17.37 -0.60
N LEU A 197 9.11 -17.88 0.00
CA LEU A 197 9.07 -18.47 1.33
C LEU A 197 8.74 -17.42 2.41
N MET A 198 9.37 -16.24 2.35
CA MET A 198 9.07 -15.13 3.26
C MET A 198 7.60 -14.72 3.14
N LEU A 199 7.09 -14.55 1.93
CA LEU A 199 5.69 -14.24 1.67
C LEU A 199 4.74 -15.26 2.30
N LEU A 200 5.01 -16.57 2.09
CA LEU A 200 4.19 -17.64 2.66
C LEU A 200 4.17 -17.58 4.19
N ILE A 201 5.33 -17.40 4.82
CA ILE A 201 5.45 -17.28 6.28
C ILE A 201 4.66 -16.06 6.79
N LEU A 202 4.80 -14.90 6.13
CA LEU A 202 4.08 -13.68 6.52
C LEU A 202 2.57 -13.83 6.37
N ILE A 203 2.08 -14.49 5.31
CA ILE A 203 0.65 -14.78 5.15
C ILE A 203 0.16 -15.66 6.30
N VAL A 204 0.84 -16.77 6.57
CA VAL A 204 0.43 -17.71 7.63
C VAL A 204 0.42 -17.03 9.01
N VAL A 205 1.48 -16.31 9.33
CA VAL A 205 1.59 -15.59 10.62
C VAL A 205 0.54 -14.50 10.74
N SER A 206 0.32 -13.71 9.67
CA SER A 206 -0.73 -12.68 9.64
C SER A 206 -2.13 -13.27 9.87
N LEU A 207 -2.42 -14.41 9.24
CA LEU A 207 -3.70 -15.11 9.42
C LEU A 207 -3.88 -15.62 10.85
N MET A 208 -2.84 -16.20 11.43
CA MET A 208 -2.85 -16.68 12.83
C MET A 208 -3.13 -15.51 13.78
N ILE A 209 -2.41 -14.39 13.62
CA ILE A 209 -2.60 -13.22 14.47
C ILE A 209 -4.02 -12.65 14.28
N ALA A 210 -4.49 -12.48 13.05
CA ALA A 210 -5.81 -11.96 12.77
C ALA A 210 -6.92 -12.83 13.41
N TYR A 211 -6.80 -14.16 13.32
CA TYR A 211 -7.71 -15.09 13.97
C TYR A 211 -7.66 -15.00 15.50
N MET A 212 -6.45 -14.95 16.08
CA MET A 212 -6.24 -14.97 17.53
C MET A 212 -6.60 -13.64 18.21
N THR A 213 -6.43 -12.52 17.51
CA THR A 213 -6.74 -11.18 18.03
C THR A 213 -8.19 -10.77 17.82
N ALA A 214 -8.92 -11.45 16.94
CA ALA A 214 -10.33 -11.18 16.72
C ALA A 214 -11.14 -11.42 18.01
N PRO A 215 -11.92 -10.41 18.49
CA PRO A 215 -12.77 -10.54 19.67
C PRO A 215 -13.77 -11.67 19.53
N GLY A 216 -14.13 -12.29 20.67
CA GLY A 216 -15.23 -13.22 20.74
C GLY A 216 -16.58 -12.51 20.62
N GLU A 217 -17.65 -13.29 20.39
CA GLU A 217 -19.01 -12.78 20.14
C GLU A 217 -19.54 -11.83 21.22
N ALA A 218 -19.12 -12.03 22.49
CA ALA A 218 -19.55 -11.19 23.62
C ALA A 218 -18.97 -9.77 23.59
N HIS A 219 -17.81 -9.58 22.94
CA HIS A 219 -17.09 -8.30 22.89
C HIS A 219 -16.92 -7.74 21.47
N ALA A 220 -17.45 -8.46 20.46
CA ALA A 220 -17.42 -8.01 19.09
C ALA A 220 -18.29 -6.77 18.90
N ARG A 221 -17.71 -5.71 18.34
CA ARG A 221 -18.44 -4.49 17.93
C ARG A 221 -18.77 -4.63 16.44
N ASP A 222 -20.04 -4.74 16.13
CA ASP A 222 -20.52 -4.77 14.75
C ASP A 222 -20.48 -3.39 14.08
N ALA A 223 -20.91 -3.31 12.82
CA ALA A 223 -20.91 -2.07 12.05
C ALA A 223 -21.84 -0.99 12.67
N ALA A 224 -22.96 -1.41 13.28
CA ALA A 224 -23.88 -0.49 13.92
C ALA A 224 -23.28 0.17 15.17
N HIS A 225 -22.52 -0.57 15.98
CA HIS A 225 -21.73 0.01 17.09
C HIS A 225 -20.64 0.97 16.63
N CYS A 226 -20.18 0.85 15.37
CA CYS A 226 -19.21 1.75 14.76
C CYS A 226 -19.88 2.92 14.01
N GLU A 227 -21.21 3.09 14.13
CA GLU A 227 -21.99 4.13 13.43
C GLU A 227 -21.87 4.04 11.89
N VAL A 228 -21.64 2.83 11.35
CA VAL A 228 -21.48 2.59 9.91
C VAL A 228 -22.74 1.98 9.33
N ASP A 229 -23.32 2.64 8.33
CA ASP A 229 -24.40 2.05 7.53
C ASP A 229 -23.79 1.16 6.43
N THR A 230 -24.07 -0.15 6.54
CA THR A 230 -23.62 -1.12 5.53
C THR A 230 -24.65 -1.31 4.40
N ARG A 231 -25.84 -0.66 4.48
CA ARG A 231 -26.92 -0.82 3.51
C ARG A 231 -26.79 0.07 2.29
N GLU A 232 -26.08 1.19 2.41
CA GLU A 232 -25.89 2.16 1.31
C GLU A 232 -25.20 1.60 0.07
N ASP A 233 -24.45 0.49 0.22
CA ASP A 233 -23.78 -0.16 -0.91
C ASP A 233 -24.64 -1.17 -1.67
N ALA A 234 -25.89 -1.44 -1.20
CA ALA A 234 -26.83 -2.27 -1.91
C ALA A 234 -27.23 -1.57 -3.21
N HIS A 235 -26.99 -2.25 -4.32
CA HIS A 235 -27.24 -1.83 -5.70
C HIS A 235 -28.28 -0.72 -5.84
N HIS A 236 -27.82 0.52 -6.06
CA HIS A 236 -28.70 1.53 -6.59
C HIS A 236 -29.10 1.06 -7.99
N GLU A 237 -30.34 0.61 -8.14
CA GLU A 237 -30.91 0.38 -9.45
C GLU A 237 -30.71 1.67 -10.26
N ILE A 238 -30.07 1.53 -11.40
CA ILE A 238 -29.86 2.66 -12.29
C ILE A 238 -31.26 3.10 -12.72
N ALA A 239 -31.69 4.27 -12.26
CA ALA A 239 -32.99 4.83 -12.64
C ALA A 239 -33.15 4.78 -14.16
N LYS A 240 -34.35 4.49 -14.64
CA LYS A 240 -34.62 4.47 -16.10
C LYS A 240 -34.42 5.88 -16.67
N PRO A 241 -33.94 6.01 -17.93
CA PRO A 241 -33.80 7.32 -18.58
C PRO A 241 -35.17 8.02 -18.64
N THR A 242 -35.15 9.29 -18.26
CA THR A 242 -36.37 10.12 -18.27
C THR A 242 -36.43 11.07 -19.48
N ARG A 243 -35.32 11.29 -20.16
CA ARG A 243 -35.16 12.20 -21.31
C ARG A 243 -34.41 11.52 -22.45
N PRO A 244 -34.72 11.90 -23.72
CA PRO A 244 -34.01 11.36 -24.89
C PRO A 244 -32.48 11.57 -24.84
N GLY A 245 -32.00 12.70 -24.30
CA GLY A 245 -30.58 13.02 -24.18
C GLY A 245 -29.81 12.09 -23.23
N GLU A 246 -30.49 11.32 -22.38
CA GLU A 246 -29.87 10.35 -21.48
C GLU A 246 -29.59 9.00 -22.18
N TRP A 247 -30.15 8.76 -23.37
CA TRP A 247 -29.98 7.47 -24.09
C TRP A 247 -28.49 7.05 -24.23
N PRO A 248 -27.54 7.93 -24.61
CA PRO A 248 -26.12 7.56 -24.69
C PRO A 248 -25.53 7.13 -23.36
N GLU A 249 -26.04 7.64 -22.22
CA GLU A 249 -25.55 7.28 -20.87
C GLU A 249 -25.96 5.85 -20.47
N TYR A 250 -27.06 5.35 -21.02
CA TYR A 250 -27.60 4.03 -20.76
C TYR A 250 -27.26 2.99 -21.84
N SER A 251 -26.76 3.45 -22.98
CA SER A 251 -26.30 2.62 -24.08
C SER A 251 -24.87 2.11 -23.83
N PRO A 252 -24.56 0.85 -24.13
CA PRO A 252 -23.19 0.35 -24.00
C PRO A 252 -22.24 0.84 -25.10
N VAL A 253 -22.73 1.47 -26.17
CA VAL A 253 -21.95 1.82 -27.37
C VAL A 253 -20.71 2.64 -27.02
N LEU A 254 -20.87 3.69 -26.20
CA LEU A 254 -19.74 4.56 -25.83
C LEU A 254 -18.72 3.83 -24.94
N ILE A 255 -19.16 2.94 -24.03
CA ILE A 255 -18.25 2.11 -23.23
C ILE A 255 -17.49 1.14 -24.13
N ILE A 256 -18.17 0.46 -25.06
CA ILE A 256 -17.52 -0.47 -25.99
C ILE A 256 -16.48 0.27 -26.82
N PHE A 257 -16.78 1.45 -27.33
CA PHE A 257 -15.83 2.28 -28.07
C PHE A 257 -14.60 2.63 -27.22
N LEU A 258 -14.79 3.11 -25.99
CA LEU A 258 -13.71 3.45 -25.07
C LEU A 258 -12.86 2.22 -24.71
N VAL A 259 -13.52 1.09 -24.45
CA VAL A 259 -12.84 -0.19 -24.13
C VAL A 259 -12.01 -0.68 -25.30
N LEU A 260 -12.51 -0.58 -26.54
CA LEU A 260 -11.74 -0.95 -27.74
C LEU A 260 -10.48 -0.10 -27.91
N LEU A 261 -10.56 1.22 -27.65
CA LEU A 261 -9.38 2.11 -27.64
C LEU A 261 -8.40 1.71 -26.55
N GLY A 262 -8.88 1.43 -25.34
CA GLY A 262 -8.05 0.96 -24.23
C GLY A 262 -7.36 -0.37 -24.53
N ILE A 263 -8.08 -1.33 -25.13
CA ILE A 263 -7.52 -2.61 -25.57
C ILE A 263 -6.47 -2.40 -26.67
N GLY A 264 -6.75 -1.54 -27.68
CA GLY A 264 -5.79 -1.20 -28.71
C GLY A 264 -4.48 -0.66 -28.15
N TRP A 265 -4.56 0.26 -27.20
CA TRP A 265 -3.39 0.78 -26.50
C TRP A 265 -2.66 -0.30 -25.68
N MET A 266 -3.40 -1.18 -24.98
CA MET A 266 -2.80 -2.29 -24.26
C MET A 266 -2.06 -3.27 -25.20
N ILE A 267 -2.64 -3.58 -26.37
CA ILE A 267 -1.98 -4.42 -27.38
C ILE A 267 -0.64 -3.80 -27.80
N ASP A 268 -0.59 -2.50 -28.07
CA ASP A 268 0.65 -1.79 -28.40
C ASP A 268 1.66 -1.87 -27.26
N GLU A 269 1.26 -1.55 -26.04
CA GLU A 269 2.13 -1.57 -24.85
C GLU A 269 2.72 -2.96 -24.57
N PHE A 270 1.91 -4.01 -24.67
CA PHE A 270 2.36 -5.40 -24.44
C PHE A 270 3.07 -6.03 -25.64
N SER A 271 2.95 -5.47 -26.85
CA SER A 271 3.71 -5.90 -28.02
C SER A 271 5.11 -5.28 -28.10
N THR A 272 5.25 -4.07 -27.55
CA THR A 272 6.51 -3.31 -27.57
C THR A 272 7.38 -3.53 -26.35
N LYS A 273 6.84 -4.08 -25.25
CA LYS A 273 7.53 -4.32 -23.97
C LYS A 273 7.27 -5.73 -23.47
N PRO A 274 8.21 -6.33 -22.72
CA PRO A 274 7.93 -7.56 -21.97
C PRO A 274 6.70 -7.40 -21.08
N ALA A 275 5.82 -8.40 -21.03
CA ALA A 275 4.54 -8.31 -20.31
C ALA A 275 4.69 -7.86 -18.85
N ILE A 276 5.73 -8.34 -18.14
CA ILE A 276 6.03 -7.96 -16.76
C ILE A 276 6.39 -6.47 -16.69
N GLN A 277 7.13 -5.95 -17.65
CA GLN A 277 7.51 -4.53 -17.71
C GLN A 277 6.31 -3.65 -18.05
N ALA A 278 5.47 -4.07 -19.00
CA ALA A 278 4.26 -3.34 -19.37
C ALA A 278 3.31 -3.22 -18.17
N ILE A 279 3.05 -4.33 -17.46
CA ILE A 279 2.13 -4.33 -16.30
C ILE A 279 2.72 -3.60 -15.07
N SER A 280 4.03 -3.40 -15.02
CA SER A 280 4.69 -2.68 -13.93
C SER A 280 4.55 -1.16 -14.02
N GLY A 281 4.17 -0.61 -15.18
CA GLY A 281 3.93 0.82 -15.34
C GLY A 281 2.64 1.27 -14.66
N LEU A 282 2.71 2.23 -13.74
CA LEU A 282 1.52 2.75 -13.03
C LEU A 282 0.42 3.28 -13.96
N ASN A 283 0.79 3.91 -15.07
CA ASN A 283 -0.18 4.41 -16.05
C ASN A 283 -0.87 3.27 -16.79
N THR A 284 -0.11 2.27 -17.25
CA THR A 284 -0.62 1.03 -17.87
C THR A 284 -1.59 0.33 -16.93
N TYR A 285 -1.17 0.17 -15.70
CA TYR A 285 -1.90 -0.45 -14.65
C TYR A 285 -3.24 0.26 -14.37
N ASN A 286 -3.22 1.58 -14.19
CA ASN A 286 -4.42 2.38 -14.00
C ASN A 286 -5.38 2.30 -15.18
N LEU A 287 -4.86 2.36 -16.41
CA LEU A 287 -5.70 2.25 -17.59
C LEU A 287 -6.33 0.88 -17.74
N ILE A 288 -5.61 -0.21 -17.40
CA ILE A 288 -6.16 -1.56 -17.35
C ILE A 288 -7.36 -1.60 -16.39
N PHE A 289 -7.20 -1.13 -15.15
CA PHE A 289 -8.27 -1.15 -14.16
C PHE A 289 -9.47 -0.30 -14.55
N LEU A 290 -9.25 0.89 -15.11
CA LEU A 290 -10.33 1.74 -15.60
C LEU A 290 -11.06 1.11 -16.80
N THR A 291 -10.33 0.52 -17.74
CA THR A 291 -10.89 -0.16 -18.92
C THR A 291 -11.71 -1.39 -18.51
N VAL A 292 -11.13 -2.25 -17.64
CA VAL A 292 -11.83 -3.40 -17.08
C VAL A 292 -13.04 -2.95 -16.27
N GLY A 293 -12.91 -1.92 -15.46
CA GLY A 293 -14.01 -1.34 -14.70
C GLY A 293 -15.14 -0.84 -15.59
N ALA A 294 -14.81 -0.09 -16.66
CA ALA A 294 -15.77 0.38 -17.64
C ALA A 294 -16.52 -0.80 -18.30
N LEU A 295 -15.78 -1.83 -18.73
CA LEU A 295 -16.36 -3.05 -19.32
C LEU A 295 -17.30 -3.77 -18.35
N LEU A 296 -16.90 -3.94 -17.08
CA LEU A 296 -17.70 -4.62 -16.07
C LEU A 296 -18.99 -3.87 -15.69
N HIS A 297 -18.99 -2.54 -15.81
CA HIS A 297 -20.18 -1.70 -15.61
C HIS A 297 -21.08 -1.64 -16.83
N TRP A 298 -20.55 -1.90 -18.03
CA TRP A 298 -21.27 -2.02 -19.30
C TRP A 298 -21.98 -0.75 -19.80
N ARG A 299 -22.31 0.21 -18.95
CA ARG A 299 -23.03 1.46 -19.29
C ARG A 299 -22.32 2.66 -18.69
N PRO A 300 -22.23 3.80 -19.44
CA PRO A 300 -21.58 5.04 -18.93
C PRO A 300 -22.17 5.48 -17.59
N ARG A 301 -23.48 5.48 -17.44
CA ARG A 301 -24.15 5.87 -16.20
C ARG A 301 -23.73 5.02 -15.00
N SER A 302 -23.64 3.71 -15.19
CA SER A 302 -23.17 2.79 -14.13
C SER A 302 -21.73 3.04 -13.74
N PHE A 303 -20.86 3.22 -14.74
CA PHE A 303 -19.45 3.51 -14.54
C PHE A 303 -19.25 4.85 -13.82
N LEU A 304 -19.90 5.92 -14.30
CA LEU A 304 -19.80 7.24 -13.68
C LEU A 304 -20.34 7.28 -12.25
N ASN A 305 -21.43 6.56 -11.96
CA ASN A 305 -21.94 6.44 -10.60
C ASN A 305 -20.93 5.72 -9.68
N ALA A 306 -20.21 4.72 -10.18
CA ALA A 306 -19.15 4.05 -9.42
C ALA A 306 -17.96 4.99 -9.17
N VAL A 307 -17.54 5.75 -10.19
CA VAL A 307 -16.48 6.78 -10.06
C VAL A 307 -16.90 7.85 -9.05
N ALA A 308 -18.12 8.37 -9.13
CA ALA A 308 -18.61 9.40 -8.21
C ALA A 308 -18.59 8.93 -6.74
N ARG A 309 -18.83 7.64 -6.50
CA ARG A 309 -18.72 7.05 -5.15
C ARG A 309 -17.27 6.77 -4.74
N ALA A 310 -16.39 6.50 -5.69
CA ALA A 310 -14.98 6.27 -5.44
C ALA A 310 -14.23 7.56 -5.06
N VAL A 311 -14.53 8.69 -5.71
CA VAL A 311 -13.81 9.96 -5.53
C VAL A 311 -13.72 10.40 -4.06
N PRO A 312 -14.76 10.38 -3.23
CA PRO A 312 -14.65 10.74 -1.82
C PRO A 312 -13.63 9.89 -1.04
N THR A 313 -13.40 8.64 -1.43
CA THR A 313 -12.41 7.77 -0.76
C THR A 313 -10.96 8.17 -1.06
N THR A 314 -10.74 9.05 -2.04
CA THR A 314 -9.41 9.58 -2.40
C THR A 314 -9.06 10.88 -1.70
N THR A 315 -9.95 11.46 -0.89
CA THR A 315 -9.76 12.77 -0.24
C THR A 315 -8.44 12.85 0.53
N GLY A 316 -8.14 11.83 1.34
CA GLY A 316 -6.90 11.77 2.10
C GLY A 316 -5.66 11.72 1.18
N VAL A 317 -5.72 10.92 0.13
CA VAL A 317 -4.64 10.79 -0.86
C VAL A 317 -4.36 12.15 -1.52
N LEU A 318 -5.40 12.85 -1.99
CA LEU A 318 -5.26 14.12 -2.70
C LEU A 318 -4.62 15.23 -1.85
N ILE A 319 -4.85 15.24 -0.54
CA ILE A 319 -4.34 16.30 0.35
C ILE A 319 -3.02 15.91 1.03
N GLN A 320 -2.85 14.64 1.42
CA GLN A 320 -1.70 14.26 2.23
C GLN A 320 -0.47 13.88 1.38
N PHE A 321 -0.65 13.33 0.16
CA PHE A 321 0.48 13.00 -0.71
C PHE A 321 1.34 14.21 -1.07
N PRO A 322 0.79 15.37 -1.43
CA PRO A 322 1.57 16.58 -1.60
C PRO A 322 2.39 16.97 -0.37
N LEU A 323 1.82 16.82 0.85
CA LEU A 323 2.55 17.08 2.10
C LEU A 323 3.75 16.13 2.27
N TYR A 324 3.61 14.85 1.92
CA TYR A 324 4.73 13.90 1.93
C TYR A 324 5.77 14.21 0.86
N GLY A 325 5.36 14.77 -0.29
CA GLY A 325 6.28 15.34 -1.25
C GLY A 325 7.15 16.45 -0.66
N SER A 326 6.55 17.30 0.18
CA SER A 326 7.29 18.32 0.93
C SER A 326 8.31 17.71 1.90
N ILE A 327 7.94 16.64 2.63
CA ILE A 327 8.87 15.92 3.52
C ILE A 327 10.04 15.36 2.69
N ALA A 328 9.77 14.70 1.57
CA ALA A 328 10.80 14.16 0.71
C ALA A 328 11.77 15.24 0.22
N ALA A 329 11.27 16.38 -0.28
CA ALA A 329 12.10 17.49 -0.73
C ALA A 329 12.91 18.11 0.41
N LEU A 330 12.34 18.23 1.61
CA LEU A 330 13.07 18.69 2.80
C LEU A 330 14.19 17.72 3.22
N MET A 331 14.02 16.44 2.98
CA MET A 331 15.02 15.42 3.26
C MET A 331 16.17 15.40 2.23
N THR A 332 15.88 15.71 0.96
CA THR A 332 16.78 15.43 -0.18
C THR A 332 17.25 16.64 -0.96
N ASP A 333 16.51 17.75 -0.99
CA ASP A 333 16.83 18.90 -1.83
C ASP A 333 17.57 20.02 -1.07
N VAL A 334 17.35 20.13 0.25
CA VAL A 334 18.03 21.13 1.07
C VAL A 334 19.37 20.63 1.57
N LYS A 335 20.37 21.51 1.59
CA LYS A 335 21.75 21.17 1.97
C LYS A 335 22.23 22.08 3.07
N ASP A 336 23.00 21.50 3.99
CA ASP A 336 23.75 22.25 4.98
C ASP A 336 24.95 23.02 4.37
N ALA A 337 25.73 23.71 5.21
CA ALA A 337 26.91 24.42 4.78
C ALA A 337 28.01 23.51 4.18
N GLY A 338 28.01 22.22 4.50
CA GLY A 338 28.90 21.20 3.95
C GLY A 338 28.42 20.62 2.62
N GLY A 339 27.24 21.01 2.12
CA GLY A 339 26.68 20.50 0.90
C GLY A 339 25.92 19.16 1.07
N HIS A 340 25.70 18.71 2.31
CA HIS A 340 25.05 17.45 2.63
C HIS A 340 23.55 17.64 2.94
N THR A 341 22.72 16.69 2.49
CA THR A 341 21.29 16.68 2.76
C THR A 341 20.98 15.98 4.08
N LEU A 342 19.79 16.19 4.63
CA LEU A 342 19.35 15.47 5.83
C LEU A 342 19.33 13.94 5.59
N ALA A 343 18.86 13.50 4.42
CA ALA A 343 18.88 12.09 4.02
C ALA A 343 20.33 11.55 3.98
N HIS A 344 21.31 12.35 3.52
CA HIS A 344 22.71 11.95 3.54
C HIS A 344 23.24 11.74 4.97
N HIS A 345 22.95 12.65 5.91
CA HIS A 345 23.35 12.47 7.30
C HIS A 345 22.76 11.20 7.92
N VAL A 346 21.48 10.94 7.69
CA VAL A 346 20.81 9.73 8.17
C VAL A 346 21.45 8.48 7.54
N SER A 347 21.66 8.47 6.21
CA SER A 347 22.20 7.29 5.52
C SER A 347 23.66 7.01 5.92
N THR A 348 24.50 8.04 6.01
CA THR A 348 25.92 7.90 6.37
C THR A 348 26.09 7.26 7.74
N PHE A 349 25.25 7.63 8.71
CA PHE A 349 25.27 7.00 10.03
C PHE A 349 25.04 5.48 9.95
N PHE A 350 24.05 5.04 9.17
CA PHE A 350 23.77 3.62 9.04
C PHE A 350 24.82 2.85 8.24
N VAL A 351 25.36 3.45 7.19
CA VAL A 351 26.37 2.85 6.31
C VAL A 351 27.70 2.63 7.01
N GLN A 352 28.14 3.55 7.88
CA GLN A 352 29.41 3.44 8.61
C GLN A 352 29.42 2.27 9.60
N VAL A 353 28.27 1.78 10.02
CA VAL A 353 28.13 0.71 11.01
C VAL A 353 27.87 -0.67 10.34
N ALA A 354 27.59 -0.72 9.03
CA ALA A 354 27.21 -1.94 8.32
C ALA A 354 28.44 -2.82 7.98
N SER A 355 28.30 -4.12 8.23
CA SER A 355 29.14 -5.18 7.69
C SER A 355 28.29 -6.11 6.81
N HIS A 356 28.90 -7.01 6.03
CA HIS A 356 28.18 -8.00 5.26
C HIS A 356 27.14 -8.76 6.10
N ASP A 357 27.48 -9.17 7.31
CA ASP A 357 26.60 -9.97 8.18
C ASP A 357 25.47 -9.14 8.83
N THR A 358 25.70 -7.84 9.07
CA THR A 358 24.74 -6.94 9.72
C THR A 358 23.92 -6.10 8.73
N PHE A 359 24.32 -6.08 7.47
CA PHE A 359 23.73 -5.22 6.44
C PHE A 359 22.20 -5.36 6.35
N ALA A 360 21.68 -6.59 6.25
CA ALA A 360 20.24 -6.83 6.14
C ALA A 360 19.45 -6.28 7.33
N LEU A 361 19.98 -6.45 8.56
CA LEU A 361 19.33 -5.96 9.77
C LEU A 361 19.37 -4.43 9.87
N LEU A 362 20.55 -3.85 9.68
CA LEU A 362 20.73 -2.40 9.75
C LEU A 362 19.92 -1.69 8.67
N MET A 363 19.98 -2.21 7.45
CA MET A 363 19.23 -1.68 6.33
C MET A 363 17.73 -1.83 6.54
N GLY A 364 17.28 -2.98 7.05
CA GLY A 364 15.87 -3.23 7.36
C GLY A 364 15.34 -2.25 8.42
N VAL A 365 16.08 -2.04 9.51
CA VAL A 365 15.71 -1.07 10.55
C VAL A 365 15.72 0.37 10.00
N TYR A 366 16.77 0.74 9.28
CA TYR A 366 16.88 2.07 8.67
C TYR A 366 15.69 2.35 7.75
N SER A 367 15.40 1.44 6.82
CA SER A 367 14.33 1.61 5.85
C SER A 367 12.95 1.64 6.51
N ALA A 368 12.73 0.84 7.56
CA ALA A 368 11.49 0.86 8.33
C ALA A 368 11.31 2.20 9.06
N VAL A 369 12.35 2.72 9.71
CA VAL A 369 12.29 4.03 10.38
C VAL A 369 12.03 5.15 9.38
N LEU A 370 12.74 5.16 8.26
CA LEU A 370 12.55 6.17 7.21
C LEU A 370 11.15 6.07 6.57
N GLY A 371 10.63 4.86 6.39
CA GLY A 371 9.30 4.60 5.84
C GLY A 371 8.15 5.14 6.69
N PHE A 372 8.38 5.33 7.98
CA PHE A 372 7.40 6.02 8.84
C PHE A 372 7.26 7.50 8.49
N PHE A 373 8.36 8.15 8.11
CA PHE A 373 8.38 9.59 7.76
C PHE A 373 8.14 9.86 6.28
N ILE A 374 8.53 8.93 5.40
CA ILE A 374 8.35 9.03 3.95
C ILE A 374 7.50 7.85 3.48
N PRO A 375 6.17 7.91 3.63
CA PRO A 375 5.29 6.81 3.28
C PRO A 375 5.06 6.74 1.76
N SER A 376 6.08 6.32 1.04
CA SER A 376 6.05 6.17 -0.41
C SER A 376 7.01 5.08 -0.86
N GLY A 377 6.52 3.88 -1.10
CA GLY A 377 7.35 2.75 -1.50
C GLY A 377 8.23 3.00 -2.72
N GLY A 378 7.73 3.70 -3.74
CA GLY A 378 8.52 4.07 -4.91
C GLY A 378 9.36 5.33 -4.73
N GLY A 379 8.78 6.39 -4.19
CA GLY A 379 9.45 7.68 -3.99
C GLY A 379 10.63 7.57 -3.01
N LYS A 380 10.42 6.88 -1.88
CA LYS A 380 11.47 6.62 -0.91
C LYS A 380 12.60 5.76 -1.50
N TRP A 381 12.28 4.76 -2.33
CA TRP A 381 13.29 3.94 -2.99
C TRP A 381 14.22 4.76 -3.89
N ILE A 382 13.69 5.68 -4.68
CA ILE A 382 14.50 6.56 -5.52
C ILE A 382 15.51 7.38 -4.70
N ILE A 383 15.15 7.77 -3.49
CA ILE A 383 15.98 8.53 -2.56
C ILE A 383 17.04 7.64 -1.90
N GLU A 384 16.63 6.46 -1.45
CA GLU A 384 17.42 5.56 -0.62
C GLU A 384 18.35 4.67 -1.45
N ALA A 385 17.89 4.20 -2.59
CA ALA A 385 18.59 3.22 -3.41
C ALA A 385 20.01 3.61 -3.82
N PRO A 386 20.34 4.83 -4.25
CA PRO A 386 21.70 5.15 -4.65
C PRO A 386 22.75 4.87 -3.56
N TYR A 387 22.43 5.15 -2.30
CA TYR A 387 23.35 4.91 -1.19
C TYR A 387 23.36 3.44 -0.78
N VAL A 388 22.20 2.87 -0.62
CA VAL A 388 22.00 1.50 -0.14
C VAL A 388 22.56 0.48 -1.12
N MET A 389 22.29 0.66 -2.41
CA MET A 389 22.75 -0.24 -3.45
C MET A 389 24.27 -0.12 -3.67
N GLN A 390 24.83 1.07 -3.50
CA GLN A 390 26.29 1.25 -3.53
C GLN A 390 26.93 0.44 -2.40
N VAL A 391 26.44 0.56 -1.16
CA VAL A 391 26.94 -0.21 -0.02
C VAL A 391 26.77 -1.71 -0.21
N ALA A 392 25.61 -2.15 -0.72
CA ALA A 392 25.37 -3.55 -1.03
C ALA A 392 26.42 -4.07 -2.04
N ASN A 393 26.71 -3.27 -3.07
CA ASN A 393 27.72 -3.60 -4.07
C ASN A 393 29.12 -3.68 -3.47
N ASP A 394 29.51 -2.72 -2.63
CA ASP A 394 30.82 -2.67 -1.96
C ASP A 394 31.00 -3.84 -0.99
N LEU A 395 29.96 -4.18 -0.24
CA LEU A 395 29.94 -5.33 0.67
C LEU A 395 29.78 -6.69 -0.05
N LYS A 396 29.64 -6.71 -1.36
CA LYS A 396 29.34 -7.92 -2.14
C LYS A 396 28.08 -8.62 -1.64
N TYR A 397 27.04 -7.84 -1.38
CA TYR A 397 25.72 -8.34 -0.99
C TYR A 397 24.82 -8.48 -2.22
N HIS A 398 23.89 -9.44 -2.23
CA HIS A 398 23.02 -9.70 -3.37
C HIS A 398 22.08 -8.51 -3.65
N LEU A 399 22.24 -7.85 -4.80
CA LEU A 399 21.55 -6.59 -5.12
C LEU A 399 20.02 -6.73 -5.18
N GLY A 400 19.52 -7.79 -5.79
CA GLY A 400 18.08 -8.07 -5.83
C GLY A 400 17.48 -8.34 -4.45
N TRP A 401 18.24 -9.01 -3.57
CA TRP A 401 17.82 -9.17 -2.17
C TRP A 401 17.81 -7.87 -1.40
N THR A 402 18.72 -6.95 -1.72
CA THR A 402 18.71 -5.60 -1.15
C THR A 402 17.41 -4.85 -1.47
N VAL A 403 16.88 -5.00 -2.69
CA VAL A 403 15.53 -4.51 -3.04
C VAL A 403 14.46 -5.16 -2.15
N GLN A 404 14.56 -6.46 -1.87
CA GLN A 404 13.60 -7.16 -1.01
C GLN A 404 13.74 -6.79 0.48
N ILE A 405 14.95 -6.48 0.95
CA ILE A 405 15.16 -5.93 2.29
C ILE A 405 14.40 -4.61 2.42
N TYR A 406 14.55 -3.73 1.45
CA TYR A 406 13.80 -2.48 1.38
C TYR A 406 12.29 -2.74 1.38
N ASN A 407 11.81 -3.59 0.48
CA ASN A 407 10.39 -3.88 0.31
C ASN A 407 9.72 -4.40 1.58
N ALA A 408 10.33 -5.40 2.23
CA ALA A 408 9.77 -6.01 3.42
C ALA A 408 9.88 -5.08 4.65
N ALA A 409 10.96 -4.30 4.73
CA ALA A 409 11.13 -3.32 5.81
C ALA A 409 10.17 -2.13 5.65
N GLU A 410 9.89 -1.68 4.42
CA GLU A 410 8.90 -0.65 4.11
C GLU A 410 7.48 -1.05 4.56
N ALA A 411 7.15 -2.33 4.49
CA ALA A 411 5.85 -2.83 4.92
C ALA A 411 5.65 -2.77 6.45
N LEU A 412 6.71 -2.75 7.26
CA LEU A 412 6.61 -2.75 8.72
C LEU A 412 5.91 -1.49 9.28
N PRO A 413 6.36 -0.26 8.97
CA PRO A 413 5.69 0.95 9.43
C PRO A 413 4.29 1.11 8.82
N ASN A 414 4.01 0.54 7.64
CA ASN A 414 2.70 0.62 7.02
C ASN A 414 1.62 0.04 7.94
N LEU A 415 1.92 -1.01 8.71
CA LEU A 415 0.97 -1.63 9.62
C LEU A 415 0.34 -0.65 10.62
N ILE A 416 1.00 0.45 10.96
CA ILE A 416 0.49 1.47 11.89
C ILE A 416 0.42 2.87 11.29
N ASN A 417 0.88 3.06 10.06
CA ASN A 417 0.84 4.38 9.43
C ASN A 417 -0.56 4.66 8.87
N PRO A 418 -1.28 5.65 9.43
CA PRO A 418 -2.66 5.93 9.04
C PRO A 418 -2.80 6.34 7.57
N PHE A 419 -1.74 6.89 6.98
CA PHE A 419 -1.73 7.34 5.60
C PHE A 419 -2.10 6.24 4.60
N TYR A 420 -1.50 5.07 4.72
CA TYR A 420 -1.80 3.96 3.84
C TYR A 420 -3.19 3.33 4.08
N MET A 421 -3.80 3.59 5.25
CA MET A 421 -5.15 3.12 5.57
C MET A 421 -6.24 3.94 4.90
N LEU A 422 -5.97 5.20 4.49
CA LEU A 422 -6.98 6.16 4.06
C LEU A 422 -7.97 5.63 3.00
N PRO A 423 -7.53 4.95 1.92
CA PRO A 423 -8.48 4.45 0.93
C PRO A 423 -9.45 3.39 1.50
N LEU A 424 -8.94 2.50 2.35
CA LEU A 424 -9.75 1.49 3.03
C LEU A 424 -10.72 2.11 4.03
N LEU A 425 -10.25 3.09 4.81
CA LEU A 425 -11.07 3.81 5.79
C LEU A 425 -12.24 4.52 5.12
N GLY A 426 -12.00 5.12 3.94
CA GLY A 426 -13.06 5.70 3.12
C GLY A 426 -14.13 4.68 2.69
N VAL A 427 -13.72 3.46 2.35
CA VAL A 427 -14.65 2.37 2.00
C VAL A 427 -15.40 1.88 3.23
N LEU A 428 -14.72 1.69 4.37
CA LEU A 428 -15.30 1.11 5.59
C LEU A 428 -16.13 2.10 6.40
N GLY A 429 -15.93 3.41 6.25
CA GLY A 429 -16.51 4.42 7.13
C GLY A 429 -15.89 4.44 8.53
N LEU A 430 -14.67 3.90 8.69
CA LEU A 430 -13.92 3.83 9.95
C LEU A 430 -12.83 4.90 10.01
N LYS A 431 -12.28 5.10 11.19
CA LYS A 431 -11.10 5.94 11.43
C LYS A 431 -9.86 5.06 11.64
N ALA A 432 -8.67 5.61 11.40
CA ALA A 432 -7.42 4.88 11.57
C ALA A 432 -7.27 4.27 12.98
N ARG A 433 -7.67 5.00 14.01
CA ARG A 433 -7.66 4.55 15.41
C ARG A 433 -8.44 3.26 15.65
N ASP A 434 -9.47 2.99 14.86
CA ASP A 434 -10.31 1.79 14.99
C ASP A 434 -9.55 0.52 14.54
N LEU A 435 -8.57 0.66 13.63
CA LEU A 435 -7.79 -0.43 13.06
C LEU A 435 -6.44 -0.62 13.78
N ILE A 436 -5.78 0.49 14.16
CA ILE A 436 -4.38 0.50 14.62
C ILE A 436 -4.12 -0.44 15.79
N GLY A 437 -5.06 -0.61 16.72
CA GLY A 437 -4.86 -1.53 17.82
C GLY A 437 -4.63 -2.98 17.38
N PHE A 438 -5.31 -3.42 16.34
CA PHE A 438 -5.15 -4.77 15.77
C PHE A 438 -3.90 -4.88 14.88
N THR A 439 -3.64 -3.88 14.06
CA THR A 439 -2.48 -3.86 13.18
C THR A 439 -1.18 -3.63 13.94
N PHE A 440 -1.22 -2.96 15.09
CA PHE A 440 -0.08 -2.83 16.00
C PHE A 440 0.40 -4.18 16.53
N VAL A 441 -0.52 -5.09 16.88
CA VAL A 441 -0.15 -6.45 17.28
C VAL A 441 0.53 -7.19 16.12
N GLN A 442 0.03 -7.01 14.89
CA GLN A 442 0.70 -7.53 13.70
C GLN A 442 2.13 -6.99 13.60
N MET A 443 2.32 -5.68 13.73
CA MET A 443 3.63 -5.05 13.65
C MET A 443 4.62 -5.59 14.70
N LEU A 444 4.18 -5.75 15.94
CA LEU A 444 5.04 -6.27 17.02
C LEU A 444 5.61 -7.67 16.72
N VAL A 445 4.84 -8.51 16.03
CA VAL A 445 5.28 -9.84 15.62
C VAL A 445 6.08 -9.78 14.32
N HIS A 446 5.66 -8.92 13.36
CA HIS A 446 6.30 -8.83 12.06
C HIS A 446 7.70 -8.22 12.12
N ILE A 447 7.97 -7.25 13.00
CA ILE A 447 9.30 -6.63 13.11
C ILE A 447 10.39 -7.69 13.34
N PRO A 448 10.39 -8.46 14.42
CA PRO A 448 11.46 -9.46 14.64
C PRO A 448 11.43 -10.57 13.57
N LEU A 449 10.25 -10.99 13.11
CA LEU A 449 10.12 -12.04 12.11
C LEU A 449 10.71 -11.62 10.76
N VAL A 450 10.32 -10.44 10.25
CA VAL A 450 10.81 -9.93 8.96
C VAL A 450 12.32 -9.70 9.02
N LEU A 451 12.82 -9.03 10.05
CA LEU A 451 14.25 -8.79 10.21
C LEU A 451 15.04 -10.12 10.27
N PHE A 452 14.55 -11.11 11.01
CA PHE A 452 15.14 -12.44 11.03
C PHE A 452 15.14 -13.11 9.65
N LEU A 453 14.01 -13.11 8.95
CA LEU A 453 13.90 -13.73 7.62
C LEU A 453 14.80 -13.02 6.59
N LEU A 454 14.87 -11.71 6.61
CA LEU A 454 15.76 -10.94 5.73
C LEU A 454 17.22 -11.29 5.94
N TRP A 455 17.65 -11.37 7.20
CA TRP A 455 19.00 -11.76 7.55
C TRP A 455 19.28 -13.24 7.20
N PHE A 456 18.40 -14.17 7.62
CA PHE A 456 18.60 -15.60 7.45
C PHE A 456 18.59 -16.03 5.98
N LEU A 457 17.58 -15.60 5.24
CA LEU A 457 17.41 -15.95 3.82
C LEU A 457 18.46 -15.26 2.95
N GLY A 458 18.87 -14.04 3.28
CA GLY A 458 19.94 -13.34 2.57
C GLY A 458 21.27 -14.08 2.55
N ARG A 459 21.55 -14.88 3.58
CA ARG A 459 22.77 -15.72 3.65
C ARG A 459 22.82 -16.86 2.63
N THR A 460 21.69 -17.17 2.02
CA THR A 460 21.59 -18.23 1.00
C THR A 460 21.86 -17.71 -0.42
N LEU A 461 22.05 -16.41 -0.58
CA LEU A 461 22.16 -15.75 -1.88
C LEU A 461 23.61 -15.31 -2.14
N PRO A 462 24.26 -15.82 -3.21
CA PRO A 462 25.57 -15.31 -3.60
C PRO A 462 25.46 -13.91 -4.20
N TYR A 463 26.53 -13.14 -4.08
CA TYR A 463 26.63 -11.87 -4.79
C TYR A 463 26.70 -12.09 -6.31
N VAL A 464 25.88 -11.35 -7.04
CA VAL A 464 25.90 -11.28 -8.50
C VAL A 464 26.22 -9.85 -8.89
N PRO A 465 27.33 -9.59 -9.64
CA PRO A 465 27.68 -8.25 -10.09
C PRO A 465 26.57 -7.64 -10.95
N ALA A 466 26.43 -6.32 -10.85
CA ALA A 466 25.50 -5.57 -11.70
C ALA A 466 25.84 -5.72 -13.19
N VAL A 467 24.83 -5.97 -14.01
CA VAL A 467 24.95 -5.90 -15.48
C VAL A 467 24.50 -4.50 -15.88
N ILE A 468 25.47 -3.64 -16.17
CA ILE A 468 25.21 -2.25 -16.61
C ILE A 468 24.97 -2.29 -18.11
N PRO A 469 23.77 -1.89 -18.61
CA PRO A 469 23.39 -1.97 -20.03
C PRO A 469 23.98 -0.85 -20.88
#